data_0720af28facc06524a6269585d6df01d
#
_entry.id   0720af28facc06524a6269585d6df01d
#
_cell.length_a   1.000
_cell.length_b   1.000
_cell.length_c   1.000
_cell.angle_alpha   90.00
_cell.angle_beta   90.00
_cell.angle_gamma   90.00
#
_symmetry.space_group_name_H-M   'P 1'
#
loop_
_entity.id
_entity.type
_entity.pdbx_description
1 polymer ?
#
loop_
_entity_poly.entity_id
_entity_poly.type
_entity_poly.pdbx_seq_one_letter_code
_entity_poly.pdbx_strand_id
1 'polypeptide(L)'
;YDGTRKSLVNKSRRPHRHPNEHTEEEIKMIKKYRAHNKNDGLVVLWIKLWKNGYTRSITSLYRVMQRIGIYKKTPSKKKEYEPKPYQQMTRPGERIQIDVKYVPKKCMSKELQERGEKFYQYTAIDEYSRLRYTWFTNAHDTYASSEFVKRLVRYFPFKIKTIQTDNGFEFTNRLSWQAFLKNKKTMFENTLEELGLEYKVIKPHTPKQNGRVERSHRKDQERFYYKKVFYSFEDLRIEEKIGEKNIIIFR
;
A
#
# COMPACT_ATOMS: atom_id res chain seq x y z
N TYR A 1 -32.22 -45.52 23.18
CA TYR A 1 -33.30 -45.16 22.26
C TYR A 1 -34.49 -44.68 23.10
N ASP A 2 -34.93 -43.45 22.87
CA ASP A 2 -36.04 -42.80 23.61
C ASP A 2 -37.37 -42.81 22.82
N GLY A 3 -37.47 -43.61 21.76
CA GLY A 3 -38.64 -43.71 20.89
C GLY A 3 -38.78 -42.55 19.90
N THR A 4 -37.89 -41.57 19.93
CA THR A 4 -37.97 -40.43 19.03
C THR A 4 -37.06 -40.57 17.82
N ARG A 5 -37.46 -40.00 16.66
CA ARG A 5 -36.62 -39.91 15.45
C ARG A 5 -35.29 -39.21 15.70
N LYS A 6 -35.22 -38.30 16.69
CA LYS A 6 -34.01 -37.56 17.07
C LYS A 6 -32.96 -38.45 17.73
N SER A 7 -33.36 -39.50 18.44
CA SER A 7 -32.44 -40.45 19.06
C SER A 7 -31.72 -41.36 18.06
N LEU A 8 -32.25 -41.50 16.83
CA LEU A 8 -31.63 -42.24 15.74
C LEU A 8 -30.62 -41.42 14.92
N VAL A 9 -30.54 -40.10 15.17
CA VAL A 9 -29.58 -39.27 14.44
C VAL A 9 -28.19 -39.49 15.04
N ASN A 10 -27.22 -39.79 14.19
CA ASN A 10 -25.84 -39.96 14.60
C ASN A 10 -25.36 -38.72 15.38
N LYS A 11 -24.91 -38.90 16.62
CA LYS A 11 -24.27 -37.84 17.40
C LYS A 11 -22.97 -37.42 16.72
N SER A 12 -22.66 -36.13 16.79
CA SER A 12 -21.40 -35.61 16.29
C SER A 12 -20.20 -36.34 16.91
N ARG A 13 -19.31 -36.87 16.06
CA ARG A 13 -18.04 -37.49 16.49
C ARG A 13 -16.96 -36.46 16.80
N ARG A 14 -17.28 -35.17 16.78
CA ARG A 14 -16.33 -34.10 17.05
C ARG A 14 -15.91 -34.17 18.52
N PRO A 15 -14.61 -34.14 18.82
CA PRO A 15 -14.11 -34.08 20.18
C PRO A 15 -14.69 -32.86 20.93
N HIS A 16 -15.07 -33.05 22.19
CA HIS A 16 -15.59 -31.97 23.04
C HIS A 16 -14.50 -30.97 23.44
N ARG A 17 -13.24 -31.39 23.48
CA ARG A 17 -12.07 -30.55 23.75
C ARG A 17 -10.99 -30.84 22.72
N HIS A 18 -10.33 -29.80 22.27
CA HIS A 18 -9.16 -29.87 21.39
C HIS A 18 -7.94 -29.36 22.15
N PRO A 19 -6.84 -30.15 22.30
CA PRO A 19 -5.63 -29.71 22.99
C PRO A 19 -5.04 -28.39 22.45
N ASN A 20 -5.20 -28.17 21.15
CA ASN A 20 -4.70 -27.00 20.45
C ASN A 20 -5.76 -25.89 20.27
N GLU A 21 -6.85 -25.90 21.04
CA GLU A 21 -7.83 -24.84 20.98
C GLU A 21 -7.30 -23.54 21.62
N HIS A 22 -7.68 -22.40 21.05
CA HIS A 22 -7.31 -21.10 21.61
C HIS A 22 -7.97 -20.90 22.95
N THR A 23 -7.20 -20.40 23.91
CA THR A 23 -7.71 -20.03 25.23
C THR A 23 -8.60 -18.79 25.14
N GLU A 24 -9.43 -18.56 26.13
CA GLU A 24 -10.26 -17.35 26.18
C GLU A 24 -9.42 -16.08 26.23
N GLU A 25 -8.27 -16.12 26.89
CA GLU A 25 -7.31 -15.01 26.96
C GLU A 25 -6.74 -14.68 25.58
N GLU A 26 -6.32 -15.69 24.82
CA GLU A 26 -5.85 -15.50 23.44
C GLU A 26 -6.95 -14.91 22.55
N ILE A 27 -8.20 -15.37 22.70
CA ILE A 27 -9.34 -14.83 21.96
C ILE A 27 -9.62 -13.37 22.34
N LYS A 28 -9.57 -13.03 23.64
CA LYS A 28 -9.70 -11.65 24.13
C LYS A 28 -8.59 -10.76 23.54
N MET A 29 -7.35 -11.24 23.55
CA MET A 29 -6.20 -10.54 22.96
C MET A 29 -6.42 -10.28 21.46
N ILE A 30 -6.81 -11.30 20.69
CA ILE A 30 -7.08 -11.17 19.26
C ILE A 30 -8.17 -10.12 18.99
N LYS A 31 -9.29 -10.19 19.72
CA LYS A 31 -10.39 -9.21 19.60
C LYS A 31 -9.93 -7.79 19.92
N LYS A 32 -9.17 -7.59 21.00
CA LYS A 32 -8.63 -6.29 21.42
C LYS A 32 -7.72 -5.71 20.33
N TYR A 33 -6.73 -6.46 19.87
CA TYR A 33 -5.80 -6.00 18.83
C TYR A 33 -6.50 -5.72 17.53
N ARG A 34 -7.47 -6.53 17.13
CA ARG A 34 -8.25 -6.31 15.90
C ARG A 34 -9.12 -5.06 15.97
N ALA A 35 -9.72 -4.77 17.12
CA ALA A 35 -10.53 -3.56 17.31
C ALA A 35 -9.71 -2.27 17.11
N HIS A 36 -8.48 -2.25 17.64
CA HIS A 36 -7.57 -1.10 17.48
C HIS A 36 -6.93 -1.02 16.07
N ASN A 37 -6.75 -2.14 15.41
CA ASN A 37 -6.03 -2.25 14.13
C ASN A 37 -6.94 -2.79 13.02
N LYS A 38 -8.07 -2.14 12.79
CA LYS A 38 -9.12 -2.60 11.85
C LYS A 38 -8.64 -2.81 10.42
N ASN A 39 -7.68 -1.99 9.98
CA ASN A 39 -7.18 -1.99 8.60
C ASN A 39 -5.93 -2.84 8.38
N ASP A 40 -5.40 -3.47 9.43
CA ASP A 40 -4.23 -4.32 9.30
C ASP A 40 -4.57 -5.63 8.59
N GLY A 41 -3.68 -6.03 7.68
CA GLY A 41 -3.73 -7.38 7.11
C GLY A 41 -3.37 -8.44 8.14
N LEU A 42 -3.72 -9.70 7.83
CA LEU A 42 -3.51 -10.83 8.75
C LEU A 42 -2.06 -10.96 9.24
N VAL A 43 -1.08 -10.81 8.35
CA VAL A 43 0.35 -10.93 8.70
C VAL A 43 0.77 -9.85 9.69
N VAL A 44 0.36 -8.60 9.42
CA VAL A 44 0.68 -7.46 10.29
C VAL A 44 0.06 -7.63 11.67
N LEU A 45 -1.20 -8.04 11.72
CA LEU A 45 -1.88 -8.32 12.97
C LEU A 45 -1.19 -9.46 13.75
N TRP A 46 -0.80 -10.53 13.05
CA TRP A 46 -0.09 -11.66 13.65
C TRP A 46 1.25 -11.23 14.27
N ILE A 47 2.05 -10.40 13.57
CA ILE A 47 3.32 -9.88 14.09
C ILE A 47 3.10 -9.03 15.35
N LYS A 48 2.06 -8.17 15.34
CA LYS A 48 1.72 -7.36 16.52
C LYS A 48 1.31 -8.24 17.71
N LEU A 49 0.53 -9.27 17.47
CA LEU A 49 0.14 -10.25 18.51
C LEU A 49 1.36 -11.04 19.01
N TRP A 50 2.22 -11.50 18.09
CA TRP A 50 3.44 -12.24 18.44
C TRP A 50 4.38 -11.43 19.34
N LYS A 51 4.59 -10.15 19.04
CA LYS A 51 5.35 -9.23 19.91
C LYS A 51 4.76 -9.06 21.31
N ASN A 52 3.51 -9.41 21.51
CA ASN A 52 2.79 -9.33 22.78
C ASN A 52 2.46 -10.71 23.38
N GLY A 53 3.25 -11.74 23.02
CA GLY A 53 3.19 -13.04 23.64
C GLY A 53 2.26 -14.07 22.97
N TYR A 54 1.69 -13.77 21.82
CA TYR A 54 0.91 -14.75 21.06
C TYR A 54 1.85 -15.73 20.33
N THR A 55 1.78 -17.01 20.65
CA THR A 55 2.75 -18.02 20.19
C THR A 55 2.28 -18.89 19.02
N ARG A 56 1.00 -18.80 18.65
CA ARG A 56 0.43 -19.68 17.64
C ARG A 56 0.72 -19.22 16.22
N SER A 57 0.64 -20.15 15.25
CA SER A 57 0.90 -19.87 13.85
C SER A 57 -0.13 -18.90 13.24
N ILE A 58 0.26 -18.23 12.16
CA ILE A 58 -0.61 -17.34 11.39
C ILE A 58 -1.83 -18.07 10.83
N THR A 59 -1.69 -19.34 10.45
CA THR A 59 -2.80 -20.17 9.96
C THR A 59 -3.81 -20.44 11.08
N SER A 60 -3.33 -20.68 12.30
CA SER A 60 -4.17 -20.86 13.48
C SER A 60 -4.94 -19.58 13.81
N LEU A 61 -4.26 -18.42 13.76
CA LEU A 61 -4.89 -17.11 13.91
C LEU A 61 -6.01 -16.89 12.88
N TYR A 62 -5.75 -17.19 11.60
CA TYR A 62 -6.75 -17.04 10.56
C TYR A 62 -7.99 -17.89 10.81
N ARG A 63 -7.80 -19.17 11.17
CA ARG A 63 -8.91 -20.10 11.45
C ARG A 63 -9.76 -19.64 12.64
N VAL A 64 -9.14 -19.19 13.72
CA VAL A 64 -9.89 -18.70 14.88
C VAL A 64 -10.63 -17.41 14.55
N MET A 65 -10.01 -16.48 13.80
CA MET A 65 -10.67 -15.24 13.39
C MET A 65 -11.88 -15.49 12.46
N GLN A 66 -11.83 -16.53 11.62
CA GLN A 66 -13.00 -16.96 10.85
C GLN A 66 -14.09 -17.52 11.77
N ARG A 67 -13.73 -18.39 12.72
CA ARG A 67 -14.66 -19.02 13.66
C ARG A 67 -15.41 -18.01 14.51
N ILE A 68 -14.73 -16.97 14.99
CA ILE A 68 -15.34 -15.90 15.81
C ILE A 68 -15.98 -14.77 14.98
N GLY A 69 -16.11 -14.96 13.65
CA GLY A 69 -16.85 -14.06 12.77
C GLY A 69 -16.15 -12.73 12.43
N ILE A 70 -14.88 -12.58 12.76
CA ILE A 70 -14.10 -11.37 12.42
C ILE A 70 -13.88 -11.26 10.90
N TYR A 71 -13.66 -12.39 10.21
CA TYR A 71 -13.61 -12.46 8.76
C TYR A 71 -14.91 -13.06 8.22
N LYS A 72 -15.78 -12.20 7.73
CA LYS A 72 -16.92 -12.67 6.92
C LYS A 72 -16.43 -12.95 5.51
N LYS A 73 -16.69 -14.15 5.00
CA LYS A 73 -16.53 -14.42 3.56
C LYS A 73 -17.55 -13.58 2.81
N THR A 74 -17.12 -12.50 2.22
CA THR A 74 -17.92 -11.79 1.22
C THR A 74 -17.91 -12.66 -0.05
N PRO A 75 -19.05 -13.11 -0.57
CA PRO A 75 -19.08 -13.83 -1.83
C PRO A 75 -18.54 -12.87 -2.91
N SER A 76 -17.36 -13.15 -3.43
CA SER A 76 -16.83 -12.41 -4.56
C SER A 76 -17.67 -12.77 -5.79
N LYS A 77 -18.39 -11.81 -6.35
CA LYS A 77 -18.92 -11.93 -7.71
C LYS A 77 -17.71 -12.08 -8.65
N LYS A 78 -17.41 -13.29 -9.04
CA LYS A 78 -16.39 -13.56 -10.07
C LYS A 78 -16.91 -12.95 -11.37
N LYS A 79 -16.39 -11.78 -11.76
CA LYS A 79 -16.46 -11.35 -13.16
C LYS A 79 -15.52 -12.27 -13.92
N GLU A 80 -15.98 -12.87 -15.00
CA GLU A 80 -15.11 -13.53 -15.96
C GLU A 80 -14.08 -12.50 -16.43
N TYR A 81 -12.85 -12.72 -16.04
CA TYR A 81 -11.73 -11.84 -16.38
C TYR A 81 -10.70 -12.66 -17.14
N GLU A 82 -10.55 -12.38 -18.41
CA GLU A 82 -9.45 -12.91 -19.22
C GLU A 82 -8.18 -12.10 -18.88
N PRO A 83 -7.19 -12.72 -18.22
CA PRO A 83 -5.95 -12.05 -17.90
C PRO A 83 -5.16 -11.80 -19.19
N LYS A 84 -4.94 -10.53 -19.52
CA LYS A 84 -3.98 -10.17 -20.57
C LYS A 84 -2.57 -10.49 -20.09
N PRO A 85 -1.68 -11.03 -20.97
CA PRO A 85 -0.31 -11.34 -20.60
C PRO A 85 0.39 -10.09 -20.08
N TYR A 86 0.95 -10.20 -18.88
CA TYR A 86 1.70 -9.14 -18.22
C TYR A 86 3.16 -9.56 -18.13
N GLN A 87 4.05 -8.72 -18.65
CA GLN A 87 5.48 -8.94 -18.55
C GLN A 87 5.90 -8.78 -17.08
N GLN A 88 6.20 -9.88 -16.43
CA GLN A 88 6.72 -9.86 -15.05
C GLN A 88 8.19 -9.42 -15.08
N MET A 89 8.58 -8.62 -14.07
CA MET A 89 9.97 -8.25 -13.87
C MET A 89 10.72 -9.42 -13.23
N THR A 90 11.97 -9.61 -13.61
CA THR A 90 12.80 -10.76 -13.22
C THR A 90 13.78 -10.43 -12.10
N ARG A 91 14.11 -9.15 -11.90
CA ARG A 91 15.06 -8.67 -10.90
C ARG A 91 14.66 -7.32 -10.31
N PRO A 92 15.17 -6.98 -9.11
CA PRO A 92 15.01 -5.64 -8.54
C PRO A 92 15.59 -4.55 -9.45
N GLY A 93 14.92 -3.40 -9.50
CA GLY A 93 15.35 -2.25 -10.28
C GLY A 93 15.03 -2.31 -11.77
N GLU A 94 14.51 -3.42 -12.28
CA GLU A 94 14.17 -3.55 -13.71
C GLU A 94 13.10 -2.54 -14.14
N ARG A 95 12.06 -2.33 -13.29
CA ARG A 95 11.03 -1.29 -13.49
C ARG A 95 10.52 -0.75 -12.16
N ILE A 96 10.59 0.56 -12.04
CA ILE A 96 10.04 1.29 -10.90
C ILE A 96 8.81 2.07 -11.36
N GLN A 97 7.67 1.88 -10.70
CA GLN A 97 6.47 2.68 -10.90
C GLN A 97 6.51 3.90 -9.99
N ILE A 98 6.31 5.09 -10.55
CA ILE A 98 6.19 6.35 -9.81
C ILE A 98 4.81 6.93 -10.03
N ASP A 99 4.26 7.51 -8.97
CA ASP A 99 3.00 8.24 -8.99
C ASP A 99 2.99 9.30 -7.90
N VAL A 100 2.19 10.35 -8.11
CA VAL A 100 2.01 11.46 -7.17
C VAL A 100 0.56 11.57 -6.77
N LYS A 101 0.33 11.76 -5.49
CA LYS A 101 -1.01 12.06 -5.00
C LYS A 101 -1.02 13.24 -4.05
N TYR A 102 -2.17 13.89 -3.96
CA TYR A 102 -2.43 14.89 -2.93
C TYR A 102 -2.55 14.23 -1.54
N VAL A 103 -2.00 14.89 -0.55
CA VAL A 103 -2.35 14.60 0.85
C VAL A 103 -3.83 14.95 1.03
N PRO A 104 -4.66 14.05 1.58
CA PRO A 104 -6.09 14.30 1.69
C PRO A 104 -6.39 15.53 2.52
N LYS A 105 -7.23 16.45 2.01
CA LYS A 105 -7.62 17.68 2.72
C LYS A 105 -8.12 17.42 4.14
N LYS A 106 -8.89 16.34 4.35
CA LYS A 106 -9.39 15.93 5.67
C LYS A 106 -8.30 15.62 6.70
N CYS A 107 -7.06 15.42 6.25
CA CYS A 107 -5.89 15.16 7.08
C CYS A 107 -5.06 16.44 7.33
N MET A 108 -5.53 17.60 6.88
CA MET A 108 -4.90 18.90 7.09
C MET A 108 -5.74 19.71 8.09
N SER A 109 -5.09 20.50 8.95
CA SER A 109 -5.79 21.39 9.88
C SER A 109 -6.66 22.40 9.13
N LYS A 110 -7.67 22.96 9.80
CA LYS A 110 -8.57 23.96 9.18
C LYS A 110 -7.78 25.17 8.67
N GLU A 111 -6.79 25.63 9.42
CA GLU A 111 -5.92 26.76 9.06
C GLU A 111 -5.15 26.52 7.75
N LEU A 112 -4.57 25.32 7.57
CA LEU A 112 -3.90 24.93 6.32
C LEU A 112 -4.87 24.85 5.14
N GLN A 113 -6.08 24.37 5.38
CA GLN A 113 -7.12 24.29 4.36
C GLN A 113 -7.61 25.69 3.94
N GLU A 114 -7.77 26.63 4.87
CA GLU A 114 -8.16 28.01 4.64
C GLU A 114 -7.09 28.79 3.89
N ARG A 115 -5.82 28.53 4.17
CA ARG A 115 -4.67 29.09 3.41
C ARG A 115 -4.54 28.50 2.01
N GLY A 116 -5.31 27.45 1.68
CA GLY A 116 -5.25 26.78 0.38
C GLY A 116 -3.96 25.97 0.17
N GLU A 117 -3.26 25.64 1.24
CA GLU A 117 -2.01 24.87 1.15
C GLU A 117 -2.29 23.47 0.61
N LYS A 118 -1.33 22.94 -0.16
CA LYS A 118 -1.40 21.59 -0.76
C LYS A 118 -0.08 20.88 -0.51
N PHE A 119 -0.20 19.66 -0.02
CA PHE A 119 0.95 18.78 0.12
C PHE A 119 0.80 17.58 -0.80
N TYR A 120 1.91 17.10 -1.30
CA TYR A 120 1.98 16.02 -2.29
C TYR A 120 2.83 14.89 -1.75
N GLN A 121 2.39 13.68 -2.05
CA GLN A 121 3.11 12.45 -1.76
C GLN A 121 3.59 11.84 -3.08
N TYR A 122 4.90 11.87 -3.30
CA TYR A 122 5.56 11.10 -4.33
C TYR A 122 5.80 9.67 -3.83
N THR A 123 5.50 8.69 -4.65
CA THR A 123 5.66 7.28 -4.29
C THR A 123 6.30 6.52 -5.43
N ALA A 124 7.37 5.80 -5.14
CA ALA A 124 8.02 4.87 -6.06
C ALA A 124 7.92 3.45 -5.52
N ILE A 125 7.63 2.48 -6.38
CA ILE A 125 7.58 1.06 -6.03
C ILE A 125 8.32 0.25 -7.09
N ASP A 126 9.30 -0.54 -6.64
CA ASP A 126 9.92 -1.57 -7.49
C ASP A 126 8.93 -2.70 -7.78
N GLU A 127 8.75 -3.01 -9.07
CA GLU A 127 7.79 -4.02 -9.48
C GLU A 127 8.14 -5.44 -9.03
N TYR A 128 9.43 -5.74 -8.88
CA TYR A 128 9.89 -7.06 -8.46
C TYR A 128 9.92 -7.20 -6.94
N SER A 129 10.77 -6.44 -6.26
CA SER A 129 10.98 -6.56 -4.81
C SER A 129 9.86 -5.99 -3.95
N ARG A 130 9.04 -5.11 -4.52
CA ARG A 130 8.01 -4.33 -3.81
C ARG A 130 8.61 -3.31 -2.84
N LEU A 131 9.92 -3.10 -2.89
CA LEU A 131 10.54 -2.04 -2.13
C LEU A 131 9.92 -0.72 -2.54
N ARG A 132 9.62 0.10 -1.55
CA ARG A 132 8.90 1.34 -1.72
C ARG A 132 9.72 2.50 -1.15
N TYR A 133 9.68 3.61 -1.87
CA TYR A 133 10.17 4.91 -1.39
C TYR A 133 9.04 5.93 -1.46
N THR A 134 8.88 6.74 -0.43
CA THR A 134 7.93 7.86 -0.37
C THR A 134 8.67 9.13 -0.01
N TRP A 135 8.18 10.24 -0.53
CA TRP A 135 8.68 11.57 -0.22
C TRP A 135 7.55 12.58 -0.28
N PHE A 136 7.47 13.43 0.74
CA PHE A 136 6.49 14.50 0.81
C PHE A 136 7.10 15.83 0.44
N THR A 137 6.33 16.65 -0.27
CA THR A 137 6.72 17.99 -0.71
C THR A 137 5.49 18.88 -0.83
N ASN A 138 5.69 20.19 -0.83
CA ASN A 138 4.67 21.19 -1.13
C ASN A 138 4.67 21.61 -2.61
N ALA A 139 5.55 21.06 -3.44
CA ALA A 139 5.66 21.33 -4.86
C ALA A 139 5.16 20.15 -5.69
N HIS A 140 4.46 20.45 -6.81
CA HIS A 140 3.94 19.48 -7.77
C HIS A 140 4.31 19.94 -9.18
N ASP A 141 5.57 19.84 -9.48
CA ASP A 141 6.16 20.29 -10.72
C ASP A 141 7.30 19.38 -11.18
N THR A 142 7.86 19.66 -12.33
CA THR A 142 8.93 18.85 -12.92
C THR A 142 10.24 18.93 -12.12
N TYR A 143 10.46 20.03 -11.35
CA TYR A 143 11.61 20.15 -10.46
C TYR A 143 11.50 19.19 -9.28
N ALA A 144 10.35 19.16 -8.60
CA ALA A 144 10.08 18.25 -7.51
C ALA A 144 10.19 16.77 -7.97
N SER A 145 9.69 16.46 -9.17
CA SER A 145 9.80 15.12 -9.76
C SER A 145 11.26 14.73 -10.04
N SER A 146 12.09 15.68 -10.51
CA SER A 146 13.52 15.49 -10.73
C SER A 146 14.27 15.22 -9.43
N GLU A 147 14.00 16.03 -8.41
CA GLU A 147 14.60 15.85 -7.08
C GLU A 147 14.18 14.52 -6.44
N PHE A 148 12.93 14.10 -6.64
CA PHE A 148 12.45 12.81 -6.18
C PHE A 148 13.25 11.65 -6.78
N VAL A 149 13.50 11.66 -8.09
CA VAL A 149 14.29 10.59 -8.75
C VAL A 149 15.73 10.58 -8.27
N LYS A 150 16.37 11.74 -8.08
CA LYS A 150 17.74 11.82 -7.54
C LYS A 150 17.82 11.18 -6.14
N ARG A 151 16.82 11.42 -5.29
CA ARG A 151 16.71 10.79 -3.96
C ARG A 151 16.44 9.29 -4.07
N LEU A 152 15.56 8.88 -4.97
CA LEU A 152 15.18 7.49 -5.21
C LEU A 152 16.39 6.63 -5.61
N VAL A 153 17.24 7.13 -6.52
CA VAL A 153 18.46 6.43 -6.96
C VAL A 153 19.44 6.22 -5.80
N ARG A 154 19.53 7.16 -4.85
CA ARG A 154 20.37 7.03 -3.64
C ARG A 154 19.77 6.08 -2.60
N TYR A 155 18.45 6.00 -2.56
CA TYR A 155 17.73 5.20 -1.56
C TYR A 155 17.70 3.71 -1.89
N PHE A 156 17.51 3.33 -3.16
CA PHE A 156 17.42 1.93 -3.55
C PHE A 156 18.81 1.25 -3.55
N PRO A 157 18.91 0.04 -2.93
CA PRO A 157 20.19 -0.67 -2.83
C PRO A 157 20.60 -1.40 -4.13
N PHE A 158 19.94 -1.11 -5.24
CA PHE A 158 20.15 -1.72 -6.54
C PHE A 158 20.06 -0.70 -7.67
N LYS A 159 20.69 -1.00 -8.80
CA LYS A 159 20.60 -0.14 -9.99
C LYS A 159 19.19 -0.17 -10.58
N ILE A 160 18.67 1.01 -10.84
CA ILE A 160 17.40 1.20 -11.53
C ILE A 160 17.66 1.20 -13.04
N LYS A 161 16.83 0.45 -13.80
CA LYS A 161 16.88 0.44 -15.25
C LYS A 161 15.81 1.35 -15.85
N THR A 162 14.56 1.14 -15.49
CA THR A 162 13.41 1.82 -16.12
C THR A 162 12.54 2.50 -15.07
N ILE A 163 12.21 3.76 -15.29
CA ILE A 163 11.20 4.51 -14.54
C ILE A 163 9.90 4.53 -15.37
N GLN A 164 8.79 4.19 -14.74
CA GLN A 164 7.46 4.23 -15.33
C GLN A 164 6.56 5.19 -14.56
N THR A 165 5.93 6.14 -15.29
CA THR A 165 4.95 7.09 -14.74
C THR A 165 3.68 7.09 -15.58
N ASP A 166 2.67 7.78 -15.10
CA ASP A 166 1.56 8.23 -15.93
C ASP A 166 1.95 9.43 -16.81
N ASN A 167 0.94 10.09 -17.42
CA ASN A 167 1.13 11.25 -18.28
C ASN A 167 0.94 12.58 -17.52
N GLY A 168 1.21 12.62 -16.22
CA GLY A 168 1.15 13.85 -15.43
C GLY A 168 2.11 14.94 -15.96
N PHE A 169 1.72 16.20 -15.89
CA PHE A 169 2.54 17.33 -16.37
C PHE A 169 3.82 17.51 -15.55
N GLU A 170 3.86 17.03 -14.34
CA GLU A 170 5.05 16.97 -13.48
C GLU A 170 6.12 16.02 -14.04
N PHE A 171 5.73 15.08 -14.92
CA PHE A 171 6.63 14.11 -15.52
C PHE A 171 6.90 14.37 -17.02
N THR A 172 5.86 14.71 -17.79
CA THR A 172 5.99 14.80 -19.25
C THR A 172 5.04 15.81 -19.89
N ASN A 173 5.50 16.41 -20.99
CA ASN A 173 4.71 17.35 -21.79
C ASN A 173 3.90 16.67 -22.92
N ARG A 174 3.91 15.34 -23.04
CA ARG A 174 3.33 14.61 -24.17
C ARG A 174 1.85 14.88 -24.43
N LEU A 175 1.09 15.13 -23.37
CA LEU A 175 -0.34 15.46 -23.46
C LEU A 175 -0.62 16.96 -23.29
N SER A 176 0.39 17.81 -23.38
CA SER A 176 0.18 19.26 -23.33
C SER A 176 -0.77 19.71 -24.45
N TRP A 177 -1.74 20.56 -24.11
CA TRP A 177 -2.58 21.23 -25.10
C TRP A 177 -1.81 22.27 -25.92
N GLN A 178 -0.68 22.78 -25.40
CA GLN A 178 0.19 23.72 -26.06
C GLN A 178 1.15 22.94 -26.99
N ALA A 179 0.93 23.05 -28.29
CA ALA A 179 1.69 22.30 -29.33
C ALA A 179 3.20 22.45 -29.21
N PHE A 180 3.70 23.66 -28.85
CA PHE A 180 5.13 23.94 -28.74
C PHE A 180 5.79 23.24 -27.53
N LEU A 181 5.02 22.84 -26.50
CA LEU A 181 5.53 22.11 -25.36
C LEU A 181 5.64 20.61 -25.61
N LYS A 182 4.82 20.04 -26.50
CA LYS A 182 4.78 18.59 -26.76
C LYS A 182 6.15 17.99 -27.11
N ASN A 183 6.99 18.77 -27.80
CA ASN A 183 8.31 18.34 -28.22
C ASN A 183 9.44 18.77 -27.27
N LYS A 184 9.11 19.49 -26.20
CA LYS A 184 10.11 19.91 -25.21
C LYS A 184 10.13 18.91 -24.06
N LYS A 185 11.33 18.38 -23.78
CA LYS A 185 11.55 17.55 -22.60
C LYS A 185 11.34 18.36 -21.35
N THR A 186 10.76 17.73 -20.35
CA THR A 186 10.65 18.27 -19.01
C THR A 186 12.00 18.18 -18.29
N MET A 187 12.17 18.90 -17.20
CA MET A 187 13.35 18.78 -16.34
C MET A 187 13.46 17.34 -15.78
N PHE A 188 12.34 16.70 -15.49
CA PHE A 188 12.30 15.30 -15.07
C PHE A 188 12.87 14.37 -16.16
N GLU A 189 12.45 14.51 -17.42
CA GLU A 189 12.95 13.72 -18.55
C GLU A 189 14.45 13.92 -18.76
N ASN A 190 14.95 15.17 -18.66
CA ASN A 190 16.38 15.47 -18.73
C ASN A 190 17.16 14.80 -17.59
N THR A 191 16.64 14.88 -16.36
CA THR A 191 17.27 14.21 -15.22
C THR A 191 17.34 12.70 -15.37
N LEU A 192 16.34 12.06 -15.96
CA LEU A 192 16.38 10.62 -16.26
C LEU A 192 17.50 10.28 -17.26
N GLU A 193 17.68 11.11 -18.29
CA GLU A 193 18.78 10.94 -19.25
C GLU A 193 20.15 11.12 -18.62
N GLU A 194 20.33 12.18 -17.81
CA GLU A 194 21.57 12.40 -17.05
C GLU A 194 21.94 11.23 -16.14
N LEU A 195 20.92 10.58 -15.56
CA LEU A 195 21.10 9.40 -14.70
C LEU A 195 21.19 8.08 -15.48
N GLY A 196 21.07 8.09 -16.82
CA GLY A 196 21.10 6.91 -17.66
C GLY A 196 19.91 5.96 -17.45
N LEU A 197 18.73 6.49 -17.08
CA LEU A 197 17.53 5.73 -16.79
C LEU A 197 16.58 5.72 -18.01
N GLU A 198 16.07 4.54 -18.33
CA GLU A 198 15.03 4.41 -19.36
C GLU A 198 13.71 4.99 -18.84
N TYR A 199 12.99 5.71 -19.71
CA TYR A 199 11.70 6.29 -19.37
C TYR A 199 10.55 5.64 -20.11
N LYS A 200 9.54 5.20 -19.36
CA LYS A 200 8.33 4.61 -19.90
C LYS A 200 7.09 5.33 -19.37
N VAL A 201 6.29 5.86 -20.26
CA VAL A 201 4.98 6.45 -19.93
C VAL A 201 3.89 5.43 -20.20
N ILE A 202 2.94 5.28 -19.30
CA ILE A 202 1.79 4.41 -19.52
C ILE A 202 0.89 4.98 -20.62
N LYS A 203 0.15 4.11 -21.31
CA LYS A 203 -0.82 4.55 -22.30
C LYS A 203 -1.93 5.37 -21.62
N PRO A 204 -2.41 6.45 -22.23
CA PRO A 204 -3.56 7.19 -21.71
C PRO A 204 -4.74 6.26 -21.43
N HIS A 205 -5.49 6.54 -20.37
CA HIS A 205 -6.66 5.75 -19.95
C HIS A 205 -6.38 4.26 -19.61
N THR A 206 -5.13 3.92 -19.26
CA THR A 206 -4.78 2.56 -18.84
C THR A 206 -4.20 2.50 -17.40
N PRO A 207 -4.98 2.89 -16.38
CA PRO A 207 -4.49 2.96 -14.99
C PRO A 207 -3.96 1.60 -14.47
N LYS A 208 -4.45 0.49 -15.02
CA LYS A 208 -3.97 -0.85 -14.65
C LYS A 208 -2.45 -1.03 -14.81
N GLN A 209 -1.80 -0.26 -15.65
CA GLN A 209 -0.35 -0.33 -15.85
C GLN A 209 0.43 0.26 -14.66
N ASN A 210 -0.17 1.16 -13.87
CA ASN A 210 0.39 1.75 -12.65
C ASN A 210 -0.23 1.18 -11.35
N GLY A 211 -0.92 0.06 -11.47
CA GLY A 211 -1.75 -0.52 -10.39
C GLY A 211 -1.01 -0.90 -9.11
N ARG A 212 0.33 -1.02 -9.13
CA ARG A 212 1.11 -1.33 -7.92
C ARG A 212 1.23 -0.12 -7.02
N VAL A 213 1.57 1.03 -7.59
CA VAL A 213 1.67 2.28 -6.85
C VAL A 213 0.29 2.77 -6.41
N GLU A 214 -0.74 2.64 -7.25
CA GLU A 214 -2.12 2.95 -6.88
C GLU A 214 -2.60 2.12 -5.68
N ARG A 215 -2.29 0.81 -5.68
CA ARG A 215 -2.61 -0.06 -4.55
C ARG A 215 -1.87 0.35 -3.26
N SER A 216 -0.65 0.86 -3.40
CA SER A 216 0.11 1.42 -2.28
C SER A 216 -0.59 2.66 -1.72
N HIS A 217 -1.04 3.58 -2.57
CA HIS A 217 -1.77 4.77 -2.16
C HIS A 217 -3.06 4.44 -1.40
N ARG A 218 -3.76 3.37 -1.79
CA ARG A 218 -4.92 2.89 -1.04
C ARG A 218 -4.53 2.44 0.37
N LYS A 219 -3.42 1.71 0.52
CA LYS A 219 -2.92 1.31 1.84
C LYS A 219 -2.51 2.50 2.68
N ASP A 220 -1.93 3.55 2.07
CA ASP A 220 -1.62 4.78 2.79
C ASP A 220 -2.87 5.46 3.31
N GLN A 221 -3.94 5.49 2.49
CA GLN A 221 -5.22 6.04 2.91
C GLN A 221 -5.79 5.30 4.13
N GLU A 222 -5.66 3.98 4.16
CA GLU A 222 -6.19 3.12 5.21
C GLU A 222 -5.34 3.13 6.49
N ARG A 223 -4.02 3.33 6.38
CA ARG A 223 -3.06 3.13 7.48
C ARG A 223 -2.37 4.39 7.93
N PHE A 224 -1.85 5.18 6.99
CA PHE A 224 -1.08 6.39 7.29
C PHE A 224 -2.00 7.58 7.54
N TYR A 225 -2.95 7.81 6.63
CA TYR A 225 -3.86 8.96 6.72
C TYR A 225 -5.07 8.74 7.63
N TYR A 226 -5.36 7.51 8.01
CA TYR A 226 -6.54 7.21 8.82
C TYR A 226 -6.48 7.90 10.18
N LYS A 227 -7.44 8.78 10.45
CA LYS A 227 -7.57 9.56 11.70
C LYS A 227 -6.39 10.49 12.03
N LYS A 228 -5.49 10.78 11.08
CA LYS A 228 -4.42 11.77 11.28
C LYS A 228 -4.85 13.14 10.81
N VAL A 229 -4.37 14.16 11.54
CA VAL A 229 -4.49 15.57 11.17
C VAL A 229 -3.09 16.17 11.27
N PHE A 230 -2.63 16.82 10.22
CA PHE A 230 -1.35 17.50 10.14
C PHE A 230 -1.56 19.00 10.31
N TYR A 231 -0.76 19.62 11.15
CA TYR A 231 -0.84 21.04 11.46
C TYR A 231 0.20 21.87 10.70
N SER A 232 1.25 21.23 10.18
CA SER A 232 2.28 21.84 9.35
C SER A 232 2.87 20.82 8.37
N PHE A 233 3.68 21.31 7.43
CA PHE A 233 4.44 20.43 6.53
C PHE A 233 5.52 19.65 7.30
N GLU A 234 6.15 20.26 8.32
CA GLU A 234 7.12 19.61 9.20
C GLU A 234 6.50 18.47 9.99
N ASP A 235 5.29 18.64 10.50
CA ASP A 235 4.54 17.60 11.20
C ASP A 235 4.31 16.39 10.28
N LEU A 236 3.89 16.61 9.03
CA LEU A 236 3.77 15.56 8.02
C LEU A 236 5.09 14.83 7.78
N ARG A 237 6.22 15.54 7.72
CA ARG A 237 7.56 14.96 7.52
C ARG A 237 8.05 14.14 8.72
N ILE A 238 7.73 14.57 9.93
CA ILE A 238 8.05 13.80 11.15
C ILE A 238 7.28 12.47 11.14
N GLU A 239 6.01 12.52 10.80
CA GLU A 239 5.17 11.33 10.70
C GLU A 239 5.61 10.38 9.57
N GLU A 240 6.12 10.90 8.45
CA GLU A 240 6.76 10.11 7.40
C GLU A 240 7.93 9.29 7.94
N LYS A 241 8.87 9.93 8.62
CA LYS A 241 10.05 9.27 9.19
C LYS A 241 9.69 8.19 10.20
N ILE A 242 8.65 8.40 11.01
CA ILE A 242 8.13 7.41 11.95
C ILE A 242 7.49 6.25 11.18
N GLY A 243 6.75 6.54 10.11
CA GLY A 243 6.12 5.55 9.23
C GLY A 243 7.14 4.67 8.52
N GLU A 244 8.22 5.25 7.98
CA GLU A 244 9.30 4.51 7.32
C GLU A 244 10.01 3.53 8.26
N LYS A 245 10.31 3.92 9.49
CA LYS A 245 10.89 3.04 10.51
C LYS A 245 10.00 1.83 10.81
N ASN A 246 8.68 2.00 10.76
CA ASN A 246 7.73 0.91 10.96
C ASN A 246 7.58 -0.02 9.75
N ILE A 247 7.88 0.45 8.54
CA ILE A 247 7.82 -0.36 7.29
C ILE A 247 9.08 -1.24 7.15
N ILE A 248 10.24 -0.77 7.61
CA ILE A 248 11.51 -1.53 7.57
C ILE A 248 11.44 -2.82 8.42
N ILE A 249 10.53 -2.91 9.39
CA ILE A 249 10.35 -4.09 10.24
C ILE A 249 9.68 -5.26 9.49
N PHE A 250 9.19 -5.06 8.27
CA PHE A 250 8.47 -6.08 7.48
C PHE A 250 9.27 -6.62 6.28
N ARG A 251 10.60 -6.50 6.33
CA ARG A 251 11.51 -7.23 5.45
C ARG A 251 11.79 -8.65 5.95
#